data_c46be9287663a98543d4bf965f5d8580
#
_entry.id   c46be9287663a98543d4bf965f5d8580
#
_cell.length_a   1.000
_cell.length_b   1.000
_cell.length_c   1.000
_cell.angle_alpha   90.00
_cell.angle_beta   90.00
_cell.angle_gamma   90.00
#
_symmetry.space_group_name_H-M   'P 1'
#
loop_
_entity.id
_entity.type
_entity.pdbx_description
1 polymer ?
#
loop_
_entity_poly.entity_id
_entity_poly.type
_entity_poly.pdbx_seq_one_letter_code
_entity_poly.pdbx_strand_id
1 'polypeptide(L)'
;MVVLYLAFNAVLYAGFSVWCALAPRQTSSFLGLAPANPGGESEYLAVYGGLQAGLAVFYALALALPEHRKAALLLSLCLYGGIVLLRTIAGLRLGFDALGNARFAYGLEIVLLLAAIALVVRTPG
;
A
#
# COMPACT_ATOMS: atom_id res chain seq x y z
N MET A 1 -4.42 -18.93 -5.53
CA MET A 1 -4.25 -17.53 -6.01
C MET A 1 -4.53 -16.50 -4.90
N VAL A 2 -5.69 -16.56 -4.22
CA VAL A 2 -6.01 -15.62 -3.11
C VAL A 2 -4.93 -15.64 -2.02
N VAL A 3 -4.54 -16.83 -1.53
CA VAL A 3 -3.50 -16.96 -0.49
C VAL A 3 -2.19 -16.33 -0.92
N LEU A 4 -1.76 -16.56 -2.16
CA LEU A 4 -0.52 -15.97 -2.69
C LEU A 4 -0.61 -14.44 -2.76
N TYR A 5 -1.74 -13.91 -3.20
CA TYR A 5 -1.98 -12.46 -3.24
C TYR A 5 -1.94 -11.83 -1.84
N LEU A 6 -2.62 -12.43 -0.86
CA LEU A 6 -2.63 -11.94 0.52
C LEU A 6 -1.24 -12.05 1.17
N ALA A 7 -0.51 -13.15 0.93
CA ALA A 7 0.84 -13.32 1.43
C ALA A 7 1.80 -12.27 0.86
N PHE A 8 1.69 -11.99 -0.44
CA PHE A 8 2.47 -10.93 -1.08
C PHE A 8 2.20 -9.56 -0.42
N ASN A 9 0.93 -9.21 -0.22
CA ASN A 9 0.56 -7.95 0.44
C ASN A 9 1.07 -7.88 1.89
N ALA A 10 0.95 -8.97 2.66
CA ALA A 10 1.47 -9.03 4.03
C ALA A 10 2.98 -8.75 4.08
N VAL A 11 3.77 -9.40 3.23
CA VAL A 11 5.22 -9.22 3.14
C VAL A 11 5.59 -7.83 2.65
N LEU A 12 4.90 -7.33 1.62
CA LEU A 12 5.13 -6.00 1.04
C LEU A 12 4.93 -4.91 2.10
N TYR A 13 3.80 -4.92 2.79
CA TYR A 13 3.50 -3.93 3.82
C TYR A 13 4.39 -4.06 5.05
N ALA A 14 4.71 -5.29 5.48
CA ALA A 14 5.65 -5.52 6.57
C ALA A 14 7.05 -4.99 6.24
N GLY A 15 7.58 -5.32 5.09
CA GLY A 15 8.90 -4.87 4.64
C GLY A 15 8.97 -3.35 4.51
N PHE A 16 7.96 -2.73 3.90
CA PHE A 16 7.91 -1.28 3.74
C PHE A 16 7.75 -0.56 5.08
N SER A 17 6.90 -1.07 5.98
CA SER A 17 6.72 -0.55 7.33
C SER A 17 8.03 -0.55 8.13
N VAL A 18 8.73 -1.68 8.14
CA VAL A 18 10.02 -1.82 8.84
C VAL A 18 11.05 -0.85 8.26
N TRP A 19 11.16 -0.75 6.95
CA TRP A 19 12.09 0.17 6.30
C TRP A 19 11.79 1.63 6.66
N CYS A 20 10.51 2.04 6.61
CA CYS A 20 10.11 3.40 6.99
C CYS A 20 10.34 3.70 8.46
N ALA A 21 10.12 2.72 9.35
CA ALA A 21 10.31 2.89 10.78
C ALA A 21 11.80 2.97 11.18
N LEU A 22 12.66 2.16 10.55
CA LEU A 22 14.09 2.11 10.86
C LEU A 22 14.91 3.21 10.16
N ALA A 23 14.48 3.65 8.98
CA ALA A 23 15.17 4.66 8.19
C ALA A 23 14.22 5.75 7.66
N PRO A 24 13.55 6.51 8.57
CA PRO A 24 12.49 7.45 8.17
C PRO A 24 12.98 8.57 7.28
N ARG A 25 14.19 9.08 7.48
CA ARG A 25 14.78 10.14 6.65
C ARG A 25 15.10 9.66 5.25
N GLN A 26 15.64 8.45 5.12
CA GLN A 26 15.97 7.85 3.82
C GLN A 26 14.70 7.55 3.03
N THR A 27 13.70 6.94 3.66
CA THR A 27 12.44 6.57 2.99
C THR A 27 11.59 7.78 2.65
N SER A 28 11.49 8.78 3.53
CA SER A 28 10.78 10.02 3.21
C SER A 28 11.41 10.75 2.04
N SER A 29 12.74 10.87 2.02
CA SER A 29 13.48 11.45 0.88
C SER A 29 13.25 10.66 -0.42
N PHE A 30 13.26 9.34 -0.36
CA PHE A 30 12.96 8.48 -1.51
C PHE A 30 11.55 8.75 -2.07
N LEU A 31 10.58 9.00 -1.20
CA LEU A 31 9.21 9.34 -1.59
C LEU A 31 9.02 10.82 -1.99
N GLY A 32 10.07 11.62 -1.93
CA GLY A 32 9.99 13.06 -2.21
C GLY A 32 9.32 13.86 -1.08
N LEU A 33 9.32 13.33 0.14
CA LEU A 33 8.75 13.98 1.32
C LEU A 33 9.86 14.54 2.21
N ALA A 34 9.64 15.73 2.75
CA ALA A 34 10.54 16.37 3.70
C ALA A 34 9.73 16.86 4.92
N PRO A 35 9.64 16.07 5.99
CA PRO A 35 8.98 16.51 7.21
C PRO A 35 9.62 17.81 7.72
N ALA A 36 8.81 18.86 7.89
CA ALA A 36 9.29 20.20 8.20
C ALA A 36 9.70 20.38 9.68
N ASN A 37 9.19 19.51 10.56
CA ASN A 37 9.38 19.59 12.01
C ASN A 37 9.13 18.23 12.67
N PRO A 38 9.39 18.07 13.98
CA PRO A 38 9.13 16.79 14.68
C PRO A 38 7.70 16.28 14.59
N GLY A 39 6.70 17.17 14.51
CA GLY A 39 5.30 16.79 14.31
C GLY A 39 5.10 16.11 12.95
N GLY A 40 5.67 16.65 11.88
CA GLY A 40 5.65 16.05 10.56
C GLY A 40 6.38 14.71 10.50
N GLU A 41 7.48 14.55 11.23
CA GLU A 41 8.18 13.27 11.37
C GLU A 41 7.31 12.23 12.09
N SER A 42 6.59 12.63 13.14
CA SER A 42 5.63 11.79 13.85
C SER A 42 4.50 11.32 12.94
N GLU A 43 3.92 12.21 12.14
CA GLU A 43 2.88 11.84 11.16
C GLU A 43 3.41 10.89 10.09
N TYR A 44 4.63 11.12 9.60
CA TYR A 44 5.28 10.22 8.67
C TYR A 44 5.41 8.80 9.26
N LEU A 45 5.91 8.68 10.47
CA LEU A 45 6.05 7.38 11.15
C LEU A 45 4.70 6.71 11.41
N ALA A 46 3.68 7.47 11.79
CA ALA A 46 2.33 6.94 12.01
C ALA A 46 1.72 6.35 10.72
N VAL A 47 1.85 7.05 9.60
CA VAL A 47 1.25 6.63 8.32
C VAL A 47 2.10 5.60 7.61
N TYR A 48 3.39 5.85 7.41
CA TYR A 48 4.27 4.97 6.64
C TYR A 48 4.87 3.83 7.45
N GLY A 49 4.98 3.99 8.76
CA GLY A 49 5.33 2.91 9.68
C GLY A 49 4.09 2.20 10.22
N GLY A 50 3.28 2.89 11.00
CA GLY A 50 2.17 2.33 11.78
C GLY A 50 1.01 1.81 10.93
N LEU A 51 0.46 2.60 10.02
CA LEU A 51 -0.63 2.16 9.15
C LEU A 51 -0.21 0.98 8.27
N GLN A 52 1.00 1.02 7.72
CA GLN A 52 1.55 -0.07 6.92
C GLN A 52 1.73 -1.35 7.75
N ALA A 53 2.16 -1.24 9.01
CA ALA A 53 2.24 -2.37 9.93
C ALA A 53 0.86 -2.97 10.21
N GLY A 54 -0.15 -2.13 10.44
CA GLY A 54 -1.53 -2.57 10.62
C GLY A 54 -2.08 -3.33 9.42
N LEU A 55 -1.81 -2.84 8.21
CA LEU A 55 -2.17 -3.54 6.97
C LEU A 55 -1.46 -4.89 6.86
N ALA A 56 -0.16 -4.97 7.16
CA ALA A 56 0.59 -6.22 7.15
C ALA A 56 -0.01 -7.25 8.11
N VAL A 57 -0.35 -6.84 9.33
CA VAL A 57 -1.00 -7.69 10.33
C VAL A 57 -2.37 -8.17 9.85
N PHE A 58 -3.17 -7.28 9.28
CA PHE A 58 -4.50 -7.65 8.76
C PHE A 58 -4.42 -8.69 7.65
N TYR A 59 -3.50 -8.52 6.68
CA TYR A 59 -3.29 -9.52 5.63
C TYR A 59 -2.77 -10.85 6.18
N ALA A 60 -1.90 -10.81 7.19
CA ALA A 60 -1.41 -12.02 7.86
C ALA A 60 -2.54 -12.75 8.62
N LEU A 61 -3.43 -12.01 9.29
CA LEU A 61 -4.61 -12.59 9.92
C LEU A 61 -5.56 -13.22 8.89
N ALA A 62 -5.77 -12.59 7.74
CA ALA A 62 -6.59 -13.14 6.67
C ALA A 62 -5.98 -14.39 6.02
N LEU A 63 -4.65 -14.59 6.12
CA LEU A 63 -4.01 -15.84 5.75
C LEU A 63 -4.33 -16.96 6.74
N ALA A 64 -4.23 -16.66 8.04
CA ALA A 64 -4.47 -17.61 9.13
C ALA A 64 -5.96 -17.94 9.31
N LEU A 65 -6.84 -16.99 9.04
CA LEU A 65 -8.29 -17.07 9.26
C LEU A 65 -9.02 -16.94 7.91
N PRO A 66 -9.36 -18.08 7.26
CA PRO A 66 -9.95 -18.09 5.90
C PRO A 66 -11.22 -17.25 5.74
N GLU A 67 -12.00 -17.10 6.79
CA GLU A 67 -13.23 -16.29 6.81
C GLU A 67 -12.97 -14.81 6.56
N HIS A 68 -11.75 -14.31 6.79
CA HIS A 68 -11.38 -12.92 6.57
C HIS A 68 -10.80 -12.64 5.17
N ARG A 69 -10.57 -13.67 4.36
CA ARG A 69 -9.95 -13.52 3.02
C ARG A 69 -10.75 -12.63 2.09
N LYS A 70 -12.08 -12.77 2.11
CA LYS A 70 -12.96 -11.92 1.30
C LYS A 70 -12.88 -10.45 1.75
N ALA A 71 -12.90 -10.20 3.05
CA ALA A 71 -12.73 -8.85 3.59
C ALA A 71 -11.38 -8.24 3.20
N ALA A 72 -10.29 -9.03 3.23
CA ALA A 72 -8.98 -8.57 2.81
C ALA A 72 -8.89 -8.25 1.31
N LEU A 73 -9.57 -9.02 0.46
CA LEU A 73 -9.68 -8.71 -0.97
C LEU A 73 -10.48 -7.42 -1.22
N LEU A 74 -11.59 -7.22 -0.51
CA LEU A 74 -12.39 -6.00 -0.59
C LEU A 74 -11.59 -4.79 -0.09
N LEU A 75 -10.85 -4.94 0.99
CA LEU A 75 -9.93 -3.92 1.47
C LEU A 75 -8.90 -3.56 0.40
N SER A 76 -8.28 -4.56 -0.23
CA SER A 76 -7.31 -4.33 -1.31
C SER A 76 -7.93 -3.56 -2.48
N LEU A 77 -9.14 -3.93 -2.88
CA LEU A 77 -9.87 -3.27 -3.95
C LEU A 77 -10.10 -1.78 -3.65
N CYS A 78 -10.61 -1.47 -2.45
CA CYS A 78 -10.87 -0.10 -2.01
C CYS A 78 -9.58 0.70 -1.84
N LEU A 79 -8.56 0.10 -1.20
CA LEU A 79 -7.28 0.74 -0.90
C LEU A 79 -6.52 1.09 -2.19
N TYR A 80 -6.28 0.10 -3.05
CA TYR A 80 -5.57 0.35 -4.32
C TYR A 80 -6.40 1.17 -5.29
N GLY A 81 -7.73 1.01 -5.28
CA GLY A 81 -8.65 1.85 -6.06
C GLY A 81 -8.50 3.33 -5.71
N GLY A 82 -8.52 3.66 -4.44
CA GLY A 82 -8.33 5.03 -3.95
C GLY A 82 -6.95 5.59 -4.28
N ILE A 83 -5.89 4.80 -4.01
CA ILE A 83 -4.51 5.22 -4.26
C ILE A 83 -4.28 5.45 -5.76
N VAL A 84 -4.64 4.49 -6.61
CA VAL A 84 -4.47 4.59 -8.07
C VAL A 84 -5.26 5.75 -8.64
N LEU A 85 -6.50 5.97 -8.17
CA LEU A 85 -7.32 7.11 -8.60
C LEU A 85 -6.61 8.44 -8.33
N LEU A 86 -6.14 8.65 -7.10
CA LEU A 86 -5.52 9.93 -6.73
C LEU A 86 -4.14 10.12 -7.36
N ARG A 87 -3.36 9.05 -7.53
CA ARG A 87 -2.08 9.14 -8.27
C ARG A 87 -2.31 9.45 -9.76
N THR A 88 -3.35 8.87 -10.37
CA THR A 88 -3.73 9.19 -11.75
C THR A 88 -4.11 10.67 -11.88
N ILE A 89 -4.95 11.18 -10.99
CA ILE A 89 -5.33 12.61 -10.97
C ILE A 89 -4.09 13.49 -10.78
N ALA A 90 -3.20 13.14 -9.86
CA ALA A 90 -1.95 13.87 -9.66
C ALA A 90 -1.05 13.85 -10.90
N GLY A 91 -0.90 12.71 -11.54
CA GLY A 91 -0.13 12.57 -12.79
C GLY A 91 -0.71 13.40 -13.94
N LEU A 92 -2.03 13.47 -14.05
CA LEU A 92 -2.70 14.30 -15.06
C LEU A 92 -2.56 15.80 -14.80
N ARG A 93 -2.53 16.22 -13.53
CA ARG A 93 -2.41 17.63 -13.14
C ARG A 93 -0.98 18.15 -13.14
N LEU A 94 -0.04 17.34 -12.66
CA LEU A 94 1.35 17.73 -12.40
C LEU A 94 2.33 17.19 -13.45
N GLY A 95 1.86 16.28 -14.30
CA GLY A 95 2.69 15.47 -15.18
C GLY A 95 3.17 14.18 -14.49
N PHE A 96 3.22 13.06 -15.24
CA PHE A 96 3.63 11.77 -14.68
C PHE A 96 5.10 11.73 -14.26
N ASP A 97 5.94 12.58 -14.86
CA ASP A 97 7.35 12.72 -14.45
C ASP A 97 7.49 13.33 -13.04
N ALA A 98 6.52 14.15 -12.61
CA ALA A 98 6.48 14.72 -11.27
C ALA A 98 6.26 13.67 -10.17
N LEU A 99 5.79 12.46 -10.49
CA LEU A 99 5.66 11.36 -9.53
C LEU A 99 7.00 10.84 -9.02
N GLY A 100 8.11 11.12 -9.70
CA GLY A 100 9.44 10.72 -9.27
C GLY A 100 9.54 9.20 -9.03
N ASN A 101 10.10 8.80 -7.89
CA ASN A 101 10.21 7.39 -7.49
C ASN A 101 8.85 6.73 -7.23
N ALA A 102 7.80 7.50 -6.93
CA ALA A 102 6.44 6.97 -6.75
C ALA A 102 5.87 6.35 -8.03
N ARG A 103 6.48 6.54 -9.20
CA ARG A 103 6.10 5.84 -10.44
C ARG A 103 6.19 4.33 -10.31
N PHE A 104 7.20 3.82 -9.60
CA PHE A 104 7.34 2.38 -9.35
C PHE A 104 6.22 1.84 -8.47
N ALA A 105 5.90 2.57 -7.40
CA ALA A 105 4.76 2.25 -6.54
C ALA A 105 3.44 2.29 -7.32
N TYR A 106 3.24 3.31 -8.15
CA TYR A 106 2.06 3.46 -9.00
C TYR A 106 1.85 2.27 -9.93
N GLY A 107 2.90 1.82 -10.61
CA GLY A 107 2.84 0.62 -11.46
C GLY A 107 2.47 -0.64 -10.69
N LEU A 108 3.09 -0.86 -9.53
CA LEU A 108 2.78 -1.98 -8.64
C LEU A 108 1.33 -1.92 -8.13
N GLU A 109 0.88 -0.75 -7.72
CA GLU A 109 -0.49 -0.55 -7.22
C GLU A 109 -1.55 -0.82 -8.28
N ILE A 110 -1.31 -0.47 -9.55
CA ILE A 110 -2.18 -0.84 -10.68
C ILE A 110 -2.26 -2.36 -10.83
N VAL A 111 -1.13 -3.06 -10.80
CA VAL A 111 -1.10 -4.52 -10.90
C VAL A 111 -1.86 -5.16 -9.74
N LEU A 112 -1.65 -4.69 -8.54
CA LEU A 112 -2.34 -5.19 -7.34
C LEU A 112 -3.84 -4.90 -7.36
N LEU A 113 -4.26 -3.74 -7.89
CA LEU A 113 -5.67 -3.42 -8.11
C LEU A 113 -6.33 -4.37 -9.11
N LEU A 114 -5.71 -4.58 -10.26
CA LEU A 114 -6.22 -5.51 -11.29
C LEU A 114 -6.32 -6.94 -10.76
N ALA A 115 -5.31 -7.39 -10.00
CA ALA A 115 -5.34 -8.68 -9.34
C ALA A 115 -6.47 -8.79 -8.30
N ALA A 116 -6.69 -7.74 -7.49
CA ALA A 116 -7.79 -7.69 -6.53
C ALA A 116 -9.15 -7.80 -7.23
N ILE A 117 -9.36 -7.03 -8.31
CA ILE A 117 -10.60 -7.09 -9.11
C ILE A 117 -10.84 -8.51 -9.61
N ALA A 118 -9.82 -9.11 -10.24
CA ALA A 118 -9.92 -10.46 -10.80
C ALA A 118 -10.23 -11.52 -9.72
N LEU A 119 -9.65 -11.38 -8.53
CA LEU A 119 -9.84 -12.32 -7.43
C LEU A 119 -11.21 -12.14 -6.76
N VAL A 120 -11.67 -10.90 -6.58
CA VAL A 120 -13.02 -10.61 -6.02
C VAL A 120 -14.11 -11.19 -6.93
N VAL A 121 -13.99 -10.99 -8.25
CA VAL A 121 -14.98 -11.52 -9.22
C VAL A 121 -15.00 -13.06 -9.24
N ARG A 122 -13.86 -13.71 -9.03
CA ARG A 122 -13.74 -15.19 -9.05
C ARG A 122 -14.03 -15.85 -7.72
N THR A 123 -14.15 -15.10 -6.63
CA THR A 123 -14.42 -15.62 -5.30
C THR A 123 -15.91 -15.40 -4.98
N PRO A 124 -16.77 -16.39 -5.23
CA PRO A 124 -18.20 -16.27 -4.88
C PRO A 124 -18.36 -16.10 -3.36
N GLY A 125 -19.42 -15.44 -2.96
CA GLY A 125 -19.72 -15.11 -1.57
C GLY A 125 -19.96 -16.31 -0.66
#